data_d989eaa5394bb475ac2cc66eac1a6e6a
#
_entry.id   d989eaa5394bb475ac2cc66eac1a6e6a
#
_cell.length_a   1.000
_cell.length_b   1.000
_cell.length_c   1.000
_cell.angle_alpha   90.00
_cell.angle_beta   90.00
_cell.angle_gamma   90.00
#
_symmetry.space_group_name_H-M   'P 1'
#
loop_
_entity.id
_entity.type
_entity.pdbx_description
1 polymer ?
#
loop_
_entity_poly.entity_id
_entity_poly.type
_entity_poly.pdbx_seq_one_letter_code
_entity_poly.pdbx_strand_id
1 'polypeptide(L)'
;MLEALCNLFPQAVIFTHVCDRAQLSPILARHEIRQSFIHRLPFARRFYRHYLPLMPLALEELDMRGFDLIISSESGPAKGILTPVHTPHLCYCHSPMRYLWDMYPHYREHSGAFTRLFMSPLFHRLRQWDALSAQRVDRFVANSRYVATRIGKIYRRDAEVVHPPVDVDFFMQDATTRQQRDYYLVFGQLEAYKRADLAVAACTQAKLPLVILGEGREEKRLRAMAGPTVRFEGRQPTENVRRWLQGARALLFPGEEDFGIVPVEAMAAGCPVIAYGAGGALDSVRDEESGLFFREQTAASLLDAIKRFERLEKHFDPATLHKQAQRFSPEQFADGIRAQLKTLLGTESF
;
A
#
# COMPACT_ATOMS: atom_id res chain seq x y z
N MET A 1 -6.86 1.39 6.83
CA MET A 1 -6.56 0.13 7.56
C MET A 1 -6.44 0.39 9.07
N LEU A 2 -5.51 1.24 9.57
CA LEU A 2 -5.39 1.49 11.03
C LEU A 2 -6.72 1.98 11.64
N GLU A 3 -7.42 2.90 10.99
CA GLU A 3 -8.74 3.35 11.42
C GLU A 3 -9.78 2.22 11.45
N ALA A 4 -9.74 1.31 10.48
CA ALA A 4 -10.62 0.15 10.48
C ALA A 4 -10.34 -0.78 11.68
N LEU A 5 -9.07 -0.98 12.05
CA LEU A 5 -8.71 -1.70 13.27
C LEU A 5 -9.18 -0.94 14.52
N CYS A 6 -9.01 0.37 14.58
CA CYS A 6 -9.47 1.20 15.69
C CYS A 6 -11.01 1.17 15.85
N ASN A 7 -11.75 1.09 14.76
CA ASN A 7 -13.20 0.90 14.81
C ASN A 7 -13.59 -0.51 15.33
N LEU A 8 -12.78 -1.53 15.03
CA LEU A 8 -12.97 -2.88 15.59
C LEU A 8 -12.64 -2.96 17.08
N PHE A 9 -11.66 -2.16 17.52
CA PHE A 9 -11.16 -2.15 18.90
C PHE A 9 -11.17 -0.73 19.48
N PRO A 10 -12.34 -0.18 19.84
CA PRO A 10 -12.46 1.21 20.30
C PRO A 10 -11.65 1.54 21.56
N GLN A 11 -11.26 0.52 22.33
CA GLN A 11 -10.49 0.66 23.58
C GLN A 11 -8.98 0.40 23.38
N ALA A 12 -8.53 0.15 22.14
CA ALA A 12 -7.14 -0.15 21.88
C ALA A 12 -6.23 1.03 22.19
N VAL A 13 -5.05 0.72 22.74
CA VAL A 13 -3.95 1.68 22.89
C VAL A 13 -3.05 1.58 21.66
N ILE A 14 -2.73 2.73 21.05
CA ILE A 14 -1.86 2.78 19.88
C ILE A 14 -0.43 3.03 20.32
N PHE A 15 0.48 2.12 19.98
CA PHE A 15 1.92 2.29 20.17
C PHE A 15 2.59 2.72 18.86
N THR A 16 3.45 3.74 18.94
CA THR A 16 4.17 4.25 17.76
C THR A 16 5.51 4.86 18.16
N HIS A 17 6.44 5.00 17.22
CA HIS A 17 7.69 5.70 17.50
C HIS A 17 7.50 7.21 17.63
N VAL A 18 6.73 7.80 16.73
CA VAL A 18 6.46 9.25 16.71
C VAL A 18 5.03 9.50 16.26
N CYS A 19 4.42 10.55 16.80
CA CYS A 19 3.06 10.95 16.45
C CYS A 19 2.98 12.49 16.36
N ASP A 20 2.33 12.96 15.32
CA ASP A 20 1.87 14.35 15.22
C ASP A 20 0.36 14.38 15.45
N ARG A 21 -0.04 14.74 16.68
CA ARG A 21 -1.44 14.73 17.08
C ARG A 21 -2.32 15.68 16.25
N ALA A 22 -1.74 16.74 15.69
CA ALA A 22 -2.48 17.70 14.87
C ALA A 22 -2.89 17.14 13.49
N GLN A 23 -2.27 16.06 13.06
CA GLN A 23 -2.55 15.42 11.78
C GLN A 23 -3.34 14.10 11.89
N LEU A 24 -3.76 13.74 13.10
CA LEU A 24 -4.58 12.55 13.30
C LEU A 24 -6.00 12.75 12.82
N SER A 25 -6.57 11.72 12.24
CA SER A 25 -8.01 11.69 11.99
C SER A 25 -8.80 11.68 13.31
N PRO A 26 -10.09 12.08 13.28
CA PRO A 26 -10.95 12.05 14.46
C PRO A 26 -11.06 10.66 15.10
N ILE A 27 -10.96 9.58 14.31
CA ILE A 27 -10.99 8.19 14.80
C ILE A 27 -9.74 7.91 15.63
N LEU A 28 -8.56 8.14 15.07
CA LEU A 28 -7.29 7.86 15.75
C LEU A 28 -7.05 8.76 16.97
N ALA A 29 -7.55 10.01 16.93
CA ALA A 29 -7.39 10.98 18.01
C ALA A 29 -8.13 10.58 19.31
N ARG A 30 -9.13 9.68 19.23
CA ARG A 30 -9.88 9.18 20.39
C ARG A 30 -9.12 8.12 21.20
N HIS A 31 -8.08 7.52 20.60
CA HIS A 31 -7.30 6.46 21.24
C HIS A 31 -6.18 7.02 22.11
N GLU A 32 -5.84 6.31 23.17
CA GLU A 32 -4.60 6.53 23.89
C GLU A 32 -3.43 6.20 22.97
N ILE A 33 -2.46 7.14 22.88
CA ILE A 33 -1.26 6.95 22.03
C ILE A 33 -0.03 7.00 22.93
N ARG A 34 0.71 5.90 22.94
CA ARG A 34 2.00 5.75 23.62
C ARG A 34 3.13 5.76 22.60
N GLN A 35 4.15 6.56 22.86
CA GLN A 35 5.29 6.71 21.96
C GLN A 35 6.53 6.07 22.58
N SER A 36 7.36 5.40 21.76
CA SER A 36 8.67 4.90 22.19
C SER A 36 9.64 6.05 22.50
N PHE A 37 10.79 5.78 23.11
CA PHE A 37 11.78 6.81 23.41
C PHE A 37 12.27 7.59 22.19
N ILE A 38 12.09 7.07 20.98
CA ILE A 38 12.50 7.76 19.73
C ILE A 38 11.84 9.14 19.63
N HIS A 39 10.62 9.34 20.12
CA HIS A 39 9.96 10.64 20.05
C HIS A 39 10.72 11.77 20.78
N ARG A 40 11.60 11.40 21.75
CA ARG A 40 12.43 12.35 22.51
C ARG A 40 13.73 12.73 21.82
N LEU A 41 14.08 12.02 20.73
CA LEU A 41 15.31 12.28 20.00
C LEU A 41 15.20 13.57 19.17
N PRO A 42 16.33 14.23 18.86
CA PRO A 42 16.34 15.49 18.12
C PRO A 42 15.60 15.36 16.79
N PHE A 43 14.69 16.29 16.51
CA PHE A 43 13.94 16.34 15.26
C PHE A 43 13.22 15.01 14.89
N ALA A 44 12.86 14.17 15.85
CA ALA A 44 12.30 12.84 15.62
C ALA A 44 11.12 12.85 14.64
N ARG A 45 10.19 13.82 14.74
CA ARG A 45 9.04 13.92 13.79
C ARG A 45 9.47 14.06 12.33
N ARG A 46 10.57 14.79 12.07
CA ARG A 46 11.07 15.07 10.71
C ARG A 46 11.99 13.96 10.21
N PHE A 47 12.82 13.40 11.09
CA PHE A 47 13.91 12.49 10.72
C PHE A 47 13.78 11.09 11.33
N TYR A 48 12.59 10.66 11.73
CA TYR A 48 12.39 9.35 12.38
C TYR A 48 13.00 8.18 11.60
N ARG A 49 12.99 8.25 10.26
CA ARG A 49 13.59 7.19 9.40
C ARG A 49 15.10 7.01 9.61
N HIS A 50 15.80 8.06 10.04
CA HIS A 50 17.24 7.96 10.34
C HIS A 50 17.51 7.24 11.65
N TYR A 51 16.49 7.10 12.50
CA TYR A 51 16.56 6.34 13.74
C TYR A 51 16.24 4.84 13.55
N LEU A 52 16.16 4.36 12.31
CA LEU A 52 15.95 2.94 12.01
C LEU A 52 16.89 2.00 12.80
N PRO A 53 18.18 2.31 13.00
CA PRO A 53 19.07 1.46 13.81
C PRO A 53 18.64 1.30 15.28
N LEU A 54 17.89 2.26 15.83
CA LEU A 54 17.40 2.26 17.20
C LEU A 54 15.99 1.70 17.34
N MET A 55 15.25 1.56 16.24
CA MET A 55 13.87 1.08 16.27
C MET A 55 13.72 -0.32 16.88
N PRO A 56 14.61 -1.30 16.62
CA PRO A 56 14.55 -2.59 17.31
C PRO A 56 14.52 -2.45 18.83
N LEU A 57 15.51 -1.75 19.39
CA LEU A 57 15.57 -1.50 20.82
C LEU A 57 14.33 -0.76 21.33
N ALA A 58 13.90 0.27 20.62
CA ALA A 58 12.75 1.08 21.01
C ALA A 58 11.42 0.31 21.01
N LEU A 59 11.29 -0.76 20.23
CA LEU A 59 10.13 -1.64 20.24
C LEU A 59 10.22 -2.65 21.40
N GLU A 60 11.40 -3.21 21.64
CA GLU A 60 11.63 -4.20 22.70
C GLU A 60 11.53 -3.60 24.10
N GLU A 61 11.66 -2.27 24.26
CA GLU A 61 11.43 -1.55 25.52
C GLU A 61 9.96 -1.15 25.77
N LEU A 62 9.05 -1.40 24.82
CA LEU A 62 7.63 -1.11 25.04
C LEU A 62 7.02 -2.12 26.00
N ASP A 63 6.34 -1.63 27.04
CA ASP A 63 5.65 -2.50 27.99
C ASP A 63 4.29 -2.95 27.44
N MET A 64 4.23 -4.24 27.09
CA MET A 64 3.02 -4.89 26.57
C MET A 64 2.24 -5.66 27.65
N ARG A 65 2.57 -5.51 28.91
CA ARG A 65 1.82 -6.17 30.00
C ARG A 65 0.45 -5.54 30.18
N GLY A 66 -0.55 -6.38 30.49
CA GLY A 66 -1.94 -5.94 30.71
C GLY A 66 -2.77 -5.80 29.44
N PHE A 67 -2.26 -6.27 28.30
CA PHE A 67 -3.04 -6.41 27.07
C PHE A 67 -3.35 -7.86 26.77
N ASP A 68 -4.60 -8.13 26.35
CA ASP A 68 -5.09 -9.48 26.04
C ASP A 68 -4.77 -9.88 24.59
N LEU A 69 -4.50 -8.92 23.71
CA LEU A 69 -4.19 -9.11 22.31
C LEU A 69 -3.28 -7.98 21.82
N ILE A 70 -2.31 -8.32 20.99
CA ILE A 70 -1.46 -7.35 20.29
C ILE A 70 -1.62 -7.53 18.80
N ILE A 71 -1.87 -6.41 18.09
CA ILE A 71 -1.93 -6.36 16.64
C ILE A 71 -0.86 -5.40 16.15
N SER A 72 0.15 -5.90 15.45
CA SER A 72 1.15 -5.06 14.80
C SER A 72 0.76 -4.78 13.34
N SER A 73 0.86 -3.50 12.92
CA SER A 73 0.70 -3.07 11.53
C SER A 73 2.08 -2.86 10.91
N GLU A 74 2.50 -3.80 10.07
CA GLU A 74 3.89 -3.98 9.67
C GLU A 74 4.17 -3.52 8.24
N SER A 75 4.98 -2.48 8.11
CA SER A 75 5.71 -2.14 6.88
C SER A 75 7.17 -1.76 7.19
N GLY A 76 7.55 -1.96 8.44
CA GLY A 76 8.82 -1.64 9.05
C GLY A 76 9.12 -2.62 10.18
N PRO A 77 9.58 -2.18 11.36
CA PRO A 77 9.99 -3.04 12.46
C PRO A 77 8.87 -3.43 13.45
N ALA A 78 7.60 -3.05 13.21
CA ALA A 78 6.52 -3.09 14.22
C ALA A 78 6.28 -4.47 14.85
N LYS A 79 6.48 -5.57 14.09
CA LYS A 79 6.33 -6.94 14.61
C LYS A 79 7.38 -7.32 15.67
N GLY A 80 8.43 -6.49 15.80
CA GLY A 80 9.56 -6.78 16.70
C GLY A 80 9.31 -6.48 18.17
N ILE A 81 8.10 -6.16 18.59
CA ILE A 81 7.72 -6.01 20.01
C ILE A 81 7.90 -7.31 20.79
N LEU A 82 8.14 -7.19 22.10
CA LEU A 82 8.16 -8.32 23.02
C LEU A 82 6.78 -8.44 23.67
N THR A 83 6.16 -9.60 23.54
CA THR A 83 4.83 -9.88 24.10
C THR A 83 4.94 -10.79 25.30
N PRO A 84 4.08 -10.64 26.35
CA PRO A 84 3.96 -11.63 27.42
C PRO A 84 3.57 -13.00 26.87
N VAL A 85 3.98 -14.08 27.55
CA VAL A 85 3.81 -15.49 27.10
C VAL A 85 2.37 -15.84 26.74
N HIS A 86 1.40 -15.25 27.43
CA HIS A 86 -0.03 -15.57 27.24
C HIS A 86 -0.77 -14.52 26.37
N THR A 87 -0.05 -13.51 25.84
CA THR A 87 -0.64 -12.47 25.02
C THR A 87 -0.43 -12.78 23.53
N PRO A 88 -1.46 -13.16 22.79
CA PRO A 88 -1.34 -13.47 21.37
C PRO A 88 -0.93 -12.24 20.55
N HIS A 89 -0.11 -12.47 19.53
CA HIS A 89 0.36 -11.44 18.62
C HIS A 89 -0.03 -11.76 17.18
N LEU A 90 -0.96 -10.97 16.63
CA LEU A 90 -1.28 -10.96 15.21
C LEU A 90 -0.49 -9.87 14.50
N CYS A 91 0.22 -10.22 13.43
CA CYS A 91 0.91 -9.24 12.58
C CYS A 91 0.16 -9.05 11.26
N TYR A 92 -0.45 -7.88 11.08
CA TYR A 92 -0.95 -7.47 9.76
C TYR A 92 0.20 -6.88 8.95
N CYS A 93 0.71 -7.66 8.02
CA CYS A 93 1.90 -7.34 7.24
C CYS A 93 1.54 -6.69 5.90
N HIS A 94 1.87 -5.40 5.76
CA HIS A 94 1.76 -4.70 4.47
C HIS A 94 2.87 -5.12 3.52
N SER A 95 4.05 -5.38 4.07
CA SER A 95 5.22 -5.90 3.38
C SER A 95 6.33 -6.21 4.37
N PRO A 96 7.08 -7.30 4.24
CA PRO A 96 8.42 -7.40 4.81
C PRO A 96 9.27 -6.20 4.39
N MET A 97 10.18 -5.75 5.24
CA MET A 97 10.98 -4.53 5.02
C MET A 97 11.75 -4.56 3.69
N ARG A 98 11.14 -4.05 2.59
CA ARG A 98 11.68 -4.12 1.22
C ARG A 98 13.11 -3.58 1.12
N TYR A 99 13.41 -2.50 1.81
CA TYR A 99 14.73 -1.88 1.80
C TYR A 99 15.83 -2.76 2.45
N LEU A 100 15.46 -3.70 3.30
CA LEU A 100 16.40 -4.68 3.87
C LEU A 100 16.60 -5.88 2.97
N TRP A 101 15.57 -6.31 2.23
CA TRP A 101 15.52 -7.55 1.48
C TRP A 101 15.65 -7.32 -0.03
N ASP A 102 14.56 -7.40 -0.75
CA ASP A 102 14.53 -7.42 -2.23
C ASP A 102 14.97 -6.10 -2.88
N MET A 103 14.68 -4.95 -2.26
CA MET A 103 15.12 -3.65 -2.79
C MET A 103 16.48 -3.17 -2.26
N TYR A 104 17.17 -3.98 -1.44
CA TYR A 104 18.48 -3.60 -0.90
C TYR A 104 19.51 -3.22 -1.98
N PRO A 105 19.67 -3.95 -3.10
CA PRO A 105 20.59 -3.56 -4.16
C PRO A 105 20.29 -2.14 -4.70
N HIS A 106 19.03 -1.88 -4.98
CA HIS A 106 18.57 -0.56 -5.48
C HIS A 106 18.91 0.58 -4.52
N TYR A 107 18.59 0.42 -3.22
CA TYR A 107 18.93 1.45 -2.22
C TYR A 107 20.45 1.63 -2.07
N ARG A 108 21.21 0.55 -2.14
CA ARG A 108 22.67 0.60 -2.05
C ARG A 108 23.30 1.33 -3.24
N GLU A 109 22.83 1.09 -4.46
CA GLU A 109 23.31 1.76 -5.69
C GLU A 109 23.10 3.28 -5.64
N HIS A 110 21.97 3.72 -5.10
CA HIS A 110 21.61 5.14 -5.01
C HIS A 110 22.14 5.83 -3.73
N SER A 111 22.93 5.13 -2.92
CA SER A 111 23.54 5.68 -1.71
C SER A 111 24.95 6.17 -1.96
N GLY A 112 25.37 7.26 -1.28
CA GLY A 112 26.74 7.76 -1.33
C GLY A 112 27.76 6.75 -0.75
N ALA A 113 29.03 6.88 -1.12
CA ALA A 113 30.10 5.94 -0.74
C ALA A 113 30.22 5.75 0.78
N PHE A 114 30.15 6.82 1.55
CA PHE A 114 30.19 6.78 3.02
C PHE A 114 29.00 6.03 3.61
N THR A 115 27.78 6.30 3.12
CA THR A 115 26.56 5.59 3.54
C THR A 115 26.67 4.10 3.24
N ARG A 116 27.21 3.70 2.07
CA ARG A 116 27.39 2.29 1.69
C ARG A 116 28.29 1.52 2.65
N LEU A 117 29.32 2.17 3.18
CA LEU A 117 30.25 1.52 4.11
C LEU A 117 29.54 1.08 5.40
N PHE A 118 28.69 1.94 5.97
CA PHE A 118 27.94 1.64 7.20
C PHE A 118 26.66 0.88 6.95
N MET A 119 26.06 1.03 5.78
CA MET A 119 24.80 0.38 5.43
C MET A 119 24.92 -1.14 5.41
N SER A 120 26.00 -1.70 4.88
CA SER A 120 26.15 -3.15 4.74
C SER A 120 26.14 -3.90 6.09
N PRO A 121 26.98 -3.56 7.07
CA PRO A 121 26.95 -4.24 8.38
C PRO A 121 25.68 -3.95 9.17
N LEU A 122 25.15 -2.73 9.10
CA LEU A 122 23.90 -2.36 9.76
C LEU A 122 22.73 -3.18 9.20
N PHE A 123 22.56 -3.21 7.87
CA PHE A 123 21.46 -3.93 7.26
C PHE A 123 21.58 -5.44 7.40
N HIS A 124 22.81 -5.96 7.49
CA HIS A 124 23.02 -7.37 7.85
C HIS A 124 22.46 -7.68 9.25
N ARG A 125 22.77 -6.87 10.26
CA ARG A 125 22.21 -7.01 11.62
C ARG A 125 20.71 -6.82 11.66
N LEU A 126 20.19 -5.81 10.95
CA LEU A 126 18.75 -5.57 10.88
C LEU A 126 17.99 -6.73 10.21
N ARG A 127 18.56 -7.39 9.19
CA ARG A 127 17.96 -8.60 8.61
C ARG A 127 17.92 -9.77 9.58
N GLN A 128 18.96 -9.95 10.38
CA GLN A 128 18.97 -10.99 11.41
C GLN A 128 17.88 -10.73 12.45
N TRP A 129 17.82 -9.50 12.96
CA TRP A 129 16.79 -9.09 13.91
C TRP A 129 15.38 -9.21 13.31
N ASP A 130 15.19 -8.78 12.07
CA ASP A 130 13.91 -8.86 11.35
C ASP A 130 13.43 -10.32 11.18
N ALA A 131 14.31 -11.21 10.79
CA ALA A 131 14.00 -12.63 10.67
C ALA A 131 13.72 -13.30 12.02
N LEU A 132 14.49 -12.97 13.07
CA LEU A 132 14.29 -13.49 14.43
C LEU A 132 12.97 -12.93 15.04
N SER A 133 12.69 -11.64 14.86
CA SER A 133 11.46 -11.04 15.37
C SER A 133 10.20 -11.65 14.74
N ALA A 134 10.28 -12.12 13.50
CA ALA A 134 9.17 -12.81 12.84
C ALA A 134 8.79 -14.15 13.52
N GLN A 135 9.71 -14.77 14.26
CA GLN A 135 9.43 -16.00 15.00
C GLN A 135 8.58 -15.76 16.25
N ARG A 136 8.52 -14.51 16.75
CA ARG A 136 7.71 -14.12 17.92
C ARG A 136 6.23 -13.83 17.57
N VAL A 137 5.92 -13.75 16.29
CA VAL A 137 4.54 -13.52 15.81
C VAL A 137 3.77 -14.84 15.84
N ASP A 138 2.62 -14.87 16.50
CA ASP A 138 1.78 -16.07 16.55
C ASP A 138 1.04 -16.29 15.21
N ARG A 139 0.52 -15.20 14.62
CA ARG A 139 -0.19 -15.27 13.34
C ARG A 139 0.13 -14.11 12.41
N PHE A 140 0.54 -14.44 11.18
CA PHE A 140 0.68 -13.46 10.11
C PHE A 140 -0.59 -13.35 9.27
N VAL A 141 -0.95 -12.10 8.96
CA VAL A 141 -1.98 -11.74 7.99
C VAL A 141 -1.35 -10.84 6.93
N ALA A 142 -1.37 -11.25 5.69
CA ALA A 142 -0.82 -10.50 4.57
C ALA A 142 -1.90 -9.64 3.89
N ASN A 143 -1.54 -8.47 3.40
CA ASN A 143 -2.47 -7.62 2.64
C ASN A 143 -2.76 -8.14 1.22
N SER A 144 -1.96 -9.09 0.71
CA SER A 144 -2.09 -9.67 -0.62
C SER A 144 -1.42 -11.05 -0.71
N ARG A 145 -1.77 -11.84 -1.73
CA ARG A 145 -1.08 -13.10 -2.04
C ARG A 145 0.40 -12.88 -2.34
N TYR A 146 0.71 -11.75 -2.98
CA TYR A 146 2.09 -11.36 -3.24
C TYR A 146 2.89 -11.18 -1.94
N VAL A 147 2.33 -10.47 -0.95
CA VAL A 147 2.97 -10.29 0.37
C VAL A 147 3.00 -11.60 1.16
N ALA A 148 1.97 -12.46 1.08
CA ALA A 148 2.02 -13.78 1.70
C ALA A 148 3.18 -14.62 1.15
N THR A 149 3.40 -14.61 -0.17
CA THR A 149 4.56 -15.27 -0.80
C THR A 149 5.89 -14.70 -0.28
N ARG A 150 5.99 -13.39 -0.07
CA ARG A 150 7.18 -12.73 0.49
C ARG A 150 7.41 -13.12 1.95
N ILE A 151 6.36 -13.20 2.77
CA ILE A 151 6.44 -13.69 4.16
C ILE A 151 6.98 -15.12 4.18
N GLY A 152 6.42 -16.01 3.35
CA GLY A 152 6.88 -17.39 3.20
C GLY A 152 8.35 -17.47 2.78
N LYS A 153 8.77 -16.65 1.82
CA LYS A 153 10.16 -16.62 1.33
C LYS A 153 11.14 -16.09 2.38
N ILE A 154 10.80 -15.01 3.05
CA ILE A 154 11.73 -14.25 3.92
C ILE A 154 11.72 -14.81 5.34
N TYR A 155 10.54 -15.02 5.92
CA TYR A 155 10.37 -15.41 7.32
C TYR A 155 10.15 -16.90 7.52
N ARG A 156 9.89 -17.66 6.45
CA ARG A 156 9.50 -19.08 6.53
C ARG A 156 8.26 -19.31 7.39
N ARG A 157 7.32 -18.36 7.30
CA ARG A 157 6.05 -18.39 8.02
C ARG A 157 4.90 -18.37 7.00
N ASP A 158 3.81 -19.05 7.35
CA ASP A 158 2.57 -18.95 6.60
C ASP A 158 1.83 -17.66 6.95
N ALA A 159 1.06 -17.14 5.99
CA ALA A 159 0.23 -15.96 6.19
C ALA A 159 -1.09 -16.11 5.45
N GLU A 160 -2.18 -15.85 6.15
CA GLU A 160 -3.49 -15.72 5.53
C GLU A 160 -3.67 -14.35 4.90
N VAL A 161 -4.49 -14.27 3.86
CA VAL A 161 -4.67 -13.02 3.13
C VAL A 161 -5.96 -12.33 3.56
N VAL A 162 -5.83 -11.11 4.08
CA VAL A 162 -6.94 -10.18 4.30
C VAL A 162 -6.58 -8.87 3.62
N HIS A 163 -7.27 -8.55 2.54
CA HIS A 163 -6.98 -7.34 1.77
C HIS A 163 -7.25 -6.07 2.57
N PRO A 164 -6.50 -4.97 2.35
CA PRO A 164 -6.68 -3.73 3.09
C PRO A 164 -8.01 -3.08 2.72
N PRO A 165 -8.66 -2.38 3.68
CA PRO A 165 -9.93 -1.72 3.44
C PRO A 165 -9.76 -0.50 2.56
N VAL A 166 -10.69 -0.31 1.63
CA VAL A 166 -10.84 0.87 0.79
C VAL A 166 -12.23 1.45 1.02
N ASP A 167 -12.34 2.77 1.14
CA ASP A 167 -13.64 3.46 1.26
C ASP A 167 -14.35 3.46 -0.11
N VAL A 168 -14.88 2.26 -0.45
CA VAL A 168 -15.52 2.04 -1.75
C VAL A 168 -16.77 2.88 -1.91
N ASP A 169 -17.52 3.09 -0.84
CA ASP A 169 -18.76 3.88 -0.88
C ASP A 169 -18.48 5.34 -1.20
N PHE A 170 -17.40 5.91 -0.66
CA PHE A 170 -16.97 7.25 -1.00
C PHE A 170 -16.66 7.39 -2.52
N PHE A 171 -15.92 6.45 -3.09
CA PHE A 171 -15.57 6.52 -4.52
C PHE A 171 -16.75 6.19 -5.44
N MET A 172 -17.75 5.44 -4.98
CA MET A 172 -18.99 5.15 -5.73
C MET A 172 -19.95 6.33 -5.81
N GLN A 173 -19.87 7.31 -4.89
CA GLN A 173 -20.78 8.47 -4.91
C GLN A 173 -20.72 9.17 -6.26
N ASP A 174 -21.90 9.51 -6.82
CA ASP A 174 -22.07 10.20 -8.10
C ASP A 174 -21.51 9.47 -9.35
N ALA A 175 -21.06 8.21 -9.22
CA ALA A 175 -20.48 7.44 -10.32
C ALA A 175 -21.50 7.05 -11.42
N THR A 176 -22.79 7.24 -11.16
CA THR A 176 -23.86 6.90 -12.10
C THR A 176 -24.00 7.87 -13.27
N THR A 177 -23.51 9.09 -13.14
CA THR A 177 -23.47 10.08 -14.23
C THR A 177 -22.23 9.84 -15.08
N ARG A 178 -22.41 9.19 -16.23
CA ARG A 178 -21.35 8.90 -17.19
C ARG A 178 -20.83 10.23 -17.77
N GLN A 179 -19.77 10.77 -17.14
CA GLN A 179 -19.05 11.93 -17.69
C GLN A 179 -18.31 11.51 -18.97
N GLN A 180 -18.07 12.46 -19.86
CA GLN A 180 -17.26 12.23 -21.05
C GLN A 180 -15.85 11.82 -20.64
N ARG A 181 -15.47 10.60 -21.00
CA ARG A 181 -14.16 10.01 -20.64
C ARG A 181 -13.21 10.19 -21.81
N ASP A 182 -12.28 11.11 -21.69
CA ASP A 182 -11.40 11.50 -22.79
C ASP A 182 -9.90 11.40 -22.50
N TYR A 183 -9.51 10.99 -21.28
CA TYR A 183 -8.11 10.85 -20.88
C TYR A 183 -7.84 9.55 -20.12
N TYR A 184 -6.58 9.11 -20.14
CA TYR A 184 -6.04 8.11 -19.25
C TYR A 184 -5.51 8.77 -17.98
N LEU A 185 -5.43 8.02 -16.89
CA LEU A 185 -5.03 8.56 -15.59
C LEU A 185 -3.88 7.75 -14.98
N VAL A 186 -2.89 8.45 -14.43
CA VAL A 186 -1.94 7.90 -13.46
C VAL A 186 -2.16 8.63 -12.15
N PHE A 187 -2.26 7.88 -11.04
CA PHE A 187 -2.48 8.46 -9.72
C PHE A 187 -1.58 7.82 -8.67
N GLY A 188 -0.92 8.65 -7.85
CA GLY A 188 -0.13 8.25 -6.70
C GLY A 188 1.16 9.04 -6.54
N GLN A 189 2.01 8.62 -5.59
CA GLN A 189 3.34 9.21 -5.45
C GLN A 189 4.20 8.90 -6.67
N LEU A 190 4.91 9.90 -7.18
CA LEU A 190 5.78 9.76 -8.37
C LEU A 190 7.16 9.25 -7.96
N GLU A 191 7.23 7.95 -7.62
CA GLU A 191 8.43 7.22 -7.26
C GLU A 191 8.83 6.24 -8.37
N ALA A 192 10.13 5.94 -8.50
CA ALA A 192 10.68 5.15 -9.59
C ALA A 192 10.02 3.76 -9.74
N TYR A 193 9.71 3.07 -8.63
CA TYR A 193 9.11 1.74 -8.66
C TYR A 193 7.65 1.74 -9.18
N LYS A 194 6.96 2.88 -9.16
CA LYS A 194 5.59 3.01 -9.70
C LYS A 194 5.55 3.13 -11.23
N ARG A 195 6.71 3.30 -11.87
CA ARG A 195 6.89 3.25 -13.32
C ARG A 195 5.93 4.16 -14.11
N ALA A 196 5.59 5.33 -13.58
CA ALA A 196 4.82 6.34 -14.32
C ALA A 196 5.50 6.77 -15.64
N ASP A 197 6.81 6.56 -15.76
CA ASP A 197 7.60 6.76 -16.98
C ASP A 197 7.05 5.96 -18.18
N LEU A 198 6.56 4.75 -17.96
CA LEU A 198 5.99 3.92 -19.03
C LEU A 198 4.69 4.52 -19.57
N ALA A 199 3.83 5.03 -18.68
CA ALA A 199 2.59 5.68 -19.07
C ALA A 199 2.86 6.98 -19.84
N VAL A 200 3.80 7.82 -19.36
CA VAL A 200 4.22 9.04 -20.04
C VAL A 200 4.79 8.71 -21.42
N ALA A 201 5.68 7.73 -21.53
CA ALA A 201 6.29 7.35 -22.79
C ALA A 201 5.25 6.82 -23.80
N ALA A 202 4.39 5.89 -23.36
CA ALA A 202 3.36 5.29 -24.21
C ALA A 202 2.35 6.33 -24.72
N CYS A 203 1.82 7.18 -23.82
CA CYS A 203 0.84 8.20 -24.18
C CYS A 203 1.45 9.34 -25.03
N THR A 204 2.71 9.74 -24.77
CA THR A 204 3.42 10.71 -25.59
C THR A 204 3.63 10.19 -27.01
N GLN A 205 4.10 8.94 -27.15
CA GLN A 205 4.33 8.30 -28.44
C GLN A 205 3.03 8.18 -29.26
N ALA A 206 1.93 7.81 -28.62
CA ALA A 206 0.64 7.61 -29.28
C ALA A 206 -0.24 8.87 -29.32
N LYS A 207 0.25 10.01 -28.80
CA LYS A 207 -0.47 11.30 -28.68
C LYS A 207 -1.81 11.14 -27.93
N LEU A 208 -1.85 10.24 -26.93
CA LEU A 208 -3.04 10.02 -26.10
C LEU A 208 -3.09 11.01 -24.94
N PRO A 209 -4.28 11.55 -24.60
CA PRO A 209 -4.43 12.39 -23.43
C PRO A 209 -4.13 11.62 -22.15
N LEU A 210 -3.20 12.10 -21.34
CA LEU A 210 -2.82 11.53 -20.04
C LEU A 210 -2.84 12.61 -18.97
N VAL A 211 -3.49 12.31 -17.85
CA VAL A 211 -3.45 13.12 -16.64
C VAL A 211 -2.64 12.38 -15.58
N ILE A 212 -1.75 13.11 -14.89
CA ILE A 212 -0.93 12.58 -13.81
C ILE A 212 -1.28 13.33 -12.53
N LEU A 213 -1.79 12.61 -11.54
CA LEU A 213 -2.10 13.12 -10.21
C LEU A 213 -1.04 12.63 -9.22
N GLY A 214 -0.44 13.56 -8.49
CA GLY A 214 0.54 13.29 -7.47
C GLY A 214 1.84 14.04 -7.65
N GLU A 215 2.72 13.86 -6.67
CA GLU A 215 4.04 14.48 -6.58
C GLU A 215 5.06 13.42 -6.19
N GLY A 216 6.35 13.67 -6.44
CA GLY A 216 7.41 12.75 -6.03
C GLY A 216 8.74 13.05 -6.69
N ARG A 217 9.73 12.21 -6.39
CA ARG A 217 11.12 12.42 -6.84
C ARG A 217 11.28 12.35 -8.35
N GLU A 218 10.42 11.58 -9.01
CA GLU A 218 10.45 11.38 -10.46
C GLU A 218 9.77 12.51 -11.25
N GLU A 219 9.04 13.42 -10.61
CA GLU A 219 8.22 14.44 -11.30
C GLU A 219 9.01 15.24 -12.33
N LYS A 220 10.21 15.74 -11.96
CA LYS A 220 11.04 16.54 -12.86
C LYS A 220 11.44 15.75 -14.12
N ARG A 221 11.80 14.46 -13.95
CA ARG A 221 12.16 13.56 -15.05
C ARG A 221 10.96 13.26 -15.94
N LEU A 222 9.82 12.99 -15.32
CA LEU A 222 8.58 12.70 -16.05
C LEU A 222 8.11 13.89 -16.88
N ARG A 223 8.19 15.13 -16.33
CA ARG A 223 7.86 16.35 -17.08
C ARG A 223 8.80 16.57 -18.26
N ALA A 224 10.08 16.25 -18.13
CA ALA A 224 11.06 16.41 -19.20
C ALA A 224 10.84 15.46 -20.39
N MET A 225 10.20 14.30 -20.17
CA MET A 225 9.90 13.32 -21.23
C MET A 225 8.46 13.40 -21.75
N ALA A 226 7.62 14.21 -21.13
CA ALA A 226 6.20 14.35 -21.47
C ALA A 226 5.97 15.12 -22.75
N GLY A 227 5.11 14.58 -23.62
CA GLY A 227 4.59 15.29 -24.80
C GLY A 227 3.43 16.25 -24.46
N PRO A 228 2.93 17.01 -25.43
CA PRO A 228 1.94 18.06 -25.21
C PRO A 228 0.56 17.55 -24.75
N THR A 229 0.29 16.27 -24.88
CA THR A 229 -0.97 15.63 -24.45
C THR A 229 -0.94 15.14 -23.00
N VAL A 230 0.21 15.26 -22.30
CA VAL A 230 0.40 14.82 -20.91
C VAL A 230 0.28 16.02 -19.98
N ARG A 231 -0.63 15.96 -19.01
CA ARG A 231 -0.86 17.00 -18.01
C ARG A 231 -0.51 16.51 -16.62
N PHE A 232 0.09 17.38 -15.80
CA PHE A 232 0.43 17.12 -14.41
C PHE A 232 -0.37 18.06 -13.51
N GLU A 233 -1.25 17.51 -12.70
CA GLU A 233 -2.18 18.26 -11.84
C GLU A 233 -1.70 18.31 -10.36
N GLY A 234 -0.51 17.72 -10.07
CA GLY A 234 0.06 17.70 -8.73
C GLY A 234 -0.78 16.89 -7.73
N ARG A 235 -0.57 17.16 -6.45
CA ARG A 235 -1.34 16.52 -5.38
C ARG A 235 -2.75 17.09 -5.33
N GLN A 236 -3.74 16.20 -5.29
CA GLN A 236 -5.16 16.56 -5.25
C GLN A 236 -5.81 16.10 -3.94
N PRO A 237 -6.81 16.86 -3.42
CA PRO A 237 -7.71 16.38 -2.37
C PRO A 237 -8.47 15.11 -2.82
N THR A 238 -8.87 14.26 -1.87
CA THR A 238 -9.51 12.96 -2.17
C THR A 238 -10.80 13.11 -2.97
N GLU A 239 -11.60 14.16 -2.72
CA GLU A 239 -12.80 14.48 -3.49
C GLU A 239 -12.50 14.77 -4.95
N ASN A 240 -11.40 15.46 -5.24
CA ASN A 240 -10.98 15.72 -6.61
C ASN A 240 -10.44 14.44 -7.27
N VAL A 241 -9.68 13.61 -6.52
CA VAL A 241 -9.20 12.31 -7.02
C VAL A 241 -10.38 11.46 -7.48
N ARG A 242 -11.47 11.39 -6.68
CA ARG A 242 -12.70 10.70 -7.07
C ARG A 242 -13.23 11.18 -8.42
N ARG A 243 -13.36 12.50 -8.60
CA ARG A 243 -13.84 13.09 -9.87
C ARG A 243 -12.92 12.79 -11.06
N TRP A 244 -11.61 12.85 -10.84
CA TRP A 244 -10.62 12.48 -11.86
C TRP A 244 -10.74 11.00 -12.27
N LEU A 245 -10.92 10.09 -11.30
CA LEU A 245 -11.14 8.68 -11.58
C LEU A 245 -12.45 8.45 -12.37
N GLN A 246 -13.55 9.11 -11.98
CA GLN A 246 -14.84 9.01 -12.66
C GLN A 246 -14.80 9.52 -14.10
N GLY A 247 -13.98 10.54 -14.37
CA GLY A 247 -13.80 11.12 -15.70
C GLY A 247 -12.74 10.44 -16.58
N ALA A 248 -11.98 9.49 -16.04
CA ALA A 248 -10.94 8.80 -16.80
C ALA A 248 -11.48 7.65 -17.65
N ARG A 249 -10.90 7.41 -18.82
CA ARG A 249 -11.14 6.22 -19.64
C ARG A 249 -10.68 4.96 -18.92
N ALA A 250 -9.46 5.00 -18.43
CA ALA A 250 -8.87 3.95 -17.58
C ALA A 250 -7.76 4.51 -16.70
N LEU A 251 -7.54 3.87 -15.55
CA LEU A 251 -6.35 4.03 -14.74
C LEU A 251 -5.20 3.24 -15.36
N LEU A 252 -4.05 3.87 -15.58
CA LEU A 252 -2.81 3.18 -15.94
C LEU A 252 -2.01 2.90 -14.67
N PHE A 253 -1.76 1.63 -14.37
CA PHE A 253 -1.08 1.16 -13.17
C PHE A 253 0.15 0.31 -13.52
N PRO A 254 1.27 0.95 -13.96
CA PRO A 254 2.41 0.24 -14.52
C PRO A 254 3.42 -0.25 -13.48
N GLY A 255 3.25 0.10 -12.21
CA GLY A 255 4.13 -0.32 -11.12
C GLY A 255 3.81 -1.71 -10.59
N GLU A 256 4.81 -2.35 -9.96
CA GLU A 256 4.61 -3.54 -9.16
C GLU A 256 4.52 -3.14 -7.68
N GLU A 257 3.33 -3.26 -7.11
CA GLU A 257 3.05 -2.88 -5.72
C GLU A 257 2.67 -4.10 -4.87
N ASP A 258 2.80 -3.95 -3.55
CA ASP A 258 2.50 -5.02 -2.59
C ASP A 258 1.00 -5.38 -2.58
N PHE A 259 0.11 -4.38 -2.71
CA PHE A 259 -1.33 -4.57 -2.96
C PHE A 259 -1.82 -3.62 -4.06
N GLY A 260 -1.59 -2.31 -3.89
CA GLY A 260 -2.13 -1.28 -4.78
C GLY A 260 -3.59 -0.93 -4.45
N ILE A 261 -3.79 0.03 -3.56
CA ILE A 261 -5.12 0.54 -3.19
C ILE A 261 -5.78 1.27 -4.38
N VAL A 262 -4.99 2.00 -5.15
CA VAL A 262 -5.45 2.85 -6.26
C VAL A 262 -6.28 2.11 -7.33
N PRO A 263 -5.94 0.88 -7.76
CA PRO A 263 -6.80 0.07 -8.61
C PRO A 263 -8.20 -0.16 -8.04
N VAL A 264 -8.32 -0.37 -6.73
CA VAL A 264 -9.63 -0.58 -6.07
C VAL A 264 -10.42 0.73 -6.03
N GLU A 265 -9.78 1.86 -5.69
CA GLU A 265 -10.40 3.20 -5.75
C GLU A 265 -10.90 3.52 -7.16
N ALA A 266 -10.13 3.17 -8.19
CA ALA A 266 -10.53 3.34 -9.58
C ALA A 266 -11.77 2.51 -9.94
N MET A 267 -11.77 1.22 -9.61
CA MET A 267 -12.93 0.36 -9.84
C MET A 267 -14.16 0.85 -9.08
N ALA A 268 -14.01 1.29 -7.83
CA ALA A 268 -15.10 1.88 -7.05
C ALA A 268 -15.65 3.17 -7.69
N ALA A 269 -14.81 3.96 -8.35
CA ALA A 269 -15.22 5.12 -9.12
C ALA A 269 -15.77 4.77 -10.52
N GLY A 270 -15.91 3.48 -10.86
CA GLY A 270 -16.35 3.01 -12.17
C GLY A 270 -15.30 3.19 -13.27
N CYS A 271 -14.03 3.28 -12.93
CA CYS A 271 -12.89 3.42 -13.83
C CYS A 271 -12.16 2.08 -13.98
N PRO A 272 -12.10 1.48 -15.18
CA PRO A 272 -11.34 0.25 -15.42
C PRO A 272 -9.83 0.48 -15.29
N VAL A 273 -9.07 -0.60 -15.08
CA VAL A 273 -7.64 -0.53 -14.78
C VAL A 273 -6.82 -1.24 -15.85
N ILE A 274 -5.79 -0.59 -16.36
CA ILE A 274 -4.76 -1.23 -17.20
C ILE A 274 -3.50 -1.36 -16.34
N ALA A 275 -3.23 -2.58 -15.85
CA ALA A 275 -2.20 -2.84 -14.86
C ALA A 275 -1.06 -3.70 -15.42
N TYR A 276 0.14 -3.52 -14.86
CA TYR A 276 1.18 -4.51 -14.99
C TYR A 276 0.77 -5.80 -14.29
N GLY A 277 0.86 -6.94 -15.00
CA GLY A 277 0.40 -8.24 -14.52
C GLY A 277 1.32 -8.86 -13.46
N ALA A 278 1.63 -8.12 -12.39
CA ALA A 278 2.47 -8.56 -11.29
C ALA A 278 2.04 -7.93 -9.95
N GLY A 279 2.56 -8.48 -8.86
CA GLY A 279 2.31 -7.96 -7.51
C GLY A 279 0.84 -8.05 -7.10
N GLY A 280 0.42 -7.12 -6.26
CA GLY A 280 -0.93 -7.06 -5.70
C GLY A 280 -2.02 -6.67 -6.70
N ALA A 281 -1.67 -6.15 -7.89
CA ALA A 281 -2.64 -5.92 -8.95
C ALA A 281 -3.37 -7.21 -9.38
N LEU A 282 -2.70 -8.38 -9.28
CA LEU A 282 -3.29 -9.69 -9.54
C LEU A 282 -4.37 -10.10 -8.52
N ASP A 283 -4.41 -9.45 -7.36
CA ASP A 283 -5.45 -9.69 -6.36
C ASP A 283 -6.67 -8.78 -6.55
N SER A 284 -6.44 -7.55 -6.98
CA SER A 284 -7.49 -6.54 -7.11
C SER A 284 -8.17 -6.55 -8.48
N VAL A 285 -7.40 -6.59 -9.57
CA VAL A 285 -7.91 -6.52 -10.94
C VAL A 285 -8.22 -7.93 -11.46
N ARG A 286 -9.31 -8.07 -12.21
CA ARG A 286 -9.66 -9.26 -12.98
C ARG A 286 -9.58 -8.94 -14.46
N ASP A 287 -8.79 -9.73 -15.19
CA ASP A 287 -8.58 -9.54 -16.62
C ASP A 287 -9.92 -9.63 -17.38
N GLU A 288 -10.15 -8.67 -18.27
CA GLU A 288 -11.36 -8.50 -19.09
C GLU A 288 -12.67 -8.24 -18.32
N GLU A 289 -12.68 -8.36 -16.97
CA GLU A 289 -13.85 -8.03 -16.13
C GLU A 289 -13.77 -6.62 -15.52
N SER A 290 -12.61 -6.29 -14.92
CA SER A 290 -12.41 -5.00 -14.27
C SER A 290 -11.21 -4.22 -14.80
N GLY A 291 -10.50 -4.79 -15.74
CA GLY A 291 -9.35 -4.17 -16.37
C GLY A 291 -8.62 -5.11 -17.31
N LEU A 292 -7.43 -4.72 -17.72
CA LEU A 292 -6.55 -5.52 -18.58
C LEU A 292 -5.14 -5.57 -17.98
N PHE A 293 -4.47 -6.69 -18.18
CA PHE A 293 -3.06 -6.80 -17.83
C PHE A 293 -2.15 -6.64 -19.06
N PHE A 294 -1.02 -5.96 -18.89
CA PHE A 294 0.12 -6.05 -19.78
C PHE A 294 1.25 -6.86 -19.14
N ARG A 295 2.03 -7.57 -19.94
CA ARG A 295 2.93 -8.64 -19.47
C ARG A 295 4.36 -8.18 -19.23
N GLU A 296 4.84 -7.21 -20.00
CA GLU A 296 6.20 -6.71 -19.90
C GLU A 296 6.19 -5.27 -19.43
N GLN A 297 7.01 -4.94 -18.46
CA GLN A 297 7.09 -3.60 -17.89
C GLN A 297 7.82 -2.64 -18.85
N THR A 298 7.25 -2.47 -20.05
CA THR A 298 7.71 -1.61 -21.13
C THR A 298 6.60 -0.71 -21.66
N ALA A 299 6.95 0.45 -22.21
CA ALA A 299 5.98 1.36 -22.81
C ALA A 299 5.25 0.73 -24.01
N ALA A 300 5.93 -0.13 -24.77
CA ALA A 300 5.33 -0.83 -25.92
C ALA A 300 4.25 -1.83 -25.47
N SER A 301 4.51 -2.63 -24.43
CA SER A 301 3.52 -3.57 -23.88
C SER A 301 2.33 -2.86 -23.26
N LEU A 302 2.55 -1.73 -22.57
CA LEU A 302 1.46 -0.89 -22.05
C LEU A 302 0.63 -0.30 -23.21
N LEU A 303 1.26 0.20 -24.26
CA LEU A 303 0.56 0.76 -25.42
C LEU A 303 -0.30 -0.30 -26.14
N ASP A 304 0.20 -1.54 -26.25
CA ASP A 304 -0.58 -2.65 -26.78
C ASP A 304 -1.82 -2.93 -25.91
N ALA A 305 -1.67 -2.94 -24.58
CA ALA A 305 -2.79 -3.10 -23.68
C ALA A 305 -3.79 -1.95 -23.78
N ILE A 306 -3.35 -0.71 -23.96
CA ILE A 306 -4.22 0.45 -24.22
C ILE A 306 -5.04 0.21 -25.52
N LYS A 307 -4.39 -0.23 -26.60
CA LYS A 307 -5.10 -0.54 -27.87
C LYS A 307 -6.10 -1.69 -27.73
N ARG A 308 -5.79 -2.71 -26.92
CA ARG A 308 -6.74 -3.78 -26.60
C ARG A 308 -7.92 -3.23 -25.80
N PHE A 309 -7.65 -2.39 -24.81
CA PHE A 309 -8.66 -1.72 -24.00
C PHE A 309 -9.61 -0.90 -24.86
N GLU A 310 -9.12 -0.09 -25.81
CA GLU A 310 -9.97 0.73 -26.70
C GLU A 310 -10.98 -0.09 -27.51
N ARG A 311 -10.64 -1.33 -27.86
CA ARG A 311 -11.58 -2.26 -28.53
C ARG A 311 -12.61 -2.85 -27.57
N LEU A 312 -12.25 -2.99 -26.30
CA LEU A 312 -13.07 -3.62 -25.26
C LEU A 312 -13.73 -2.61 -24.31
N GLU A 313 -13.50 -1.30 -24.48
CA GLU A 313 -13.91 -0.27 -23.52
C GLU A 313 -15.37 -0.32 -23.13
N LYS A 314 -16.25 -0.67 -24.09
CA LYS A 314 -17.71 -0.78 -23.87
C LYS A 314 -18.10 -2.00 -23.02
N HIS A 315 -17.22 -2.97 -22.84
CA HIS A 315 -17.48 -4.18 -22.03
C HIS A 315 -17.27 -3.90 -20.52
N PHE A 316 -16.51 -2.86 -20.18
CA PHE A 316 -16.29 -2.49 -18.80
C PHE A 316 -17.49 -1.71 -18.25
N ASP A 317 -18.40 -2.48 -17.63
CA ASP A 317 -19.62 -1.93 -17.03
C ASP A 317 -19.33 -1.42 -15.61
N PRO A 318 -19.69 -0.18 -15.25
CA PRO A 318 -19.50 0.37 -13.91
C PRO A 318 -20.08 -0.49 -12.78
N ALA A 319 -21.22 -1.16 -12.98
CA ALA A 319 -21.81 -2.01 -11.95
C ALA A 319 -20.92 -3.24 -11.64
N THR A 320 -20.31 -3.82 -12.67
CA THR A 320 -19.33 -4.91 -12.51
C THR A 320 -18.08 -4.42 -11.78
N LEU A 321 -17.55 -3.24 -12.11
CA LEU A 321 -16.41 -2.64 -11.45
C LEU A 321 -16.69 -2.37 -9.96
N HIS A 322 -17.85 -1.79 -9.65
CA HIS A 322 -18.29 -1.56 -8.26
C HIS A 322 -18.38 -2.88 -7.47
N LYS A 323 -18.98 -3.92 -8.05
CA LYS A 323 -19.07 -5.25 -7.42
C LYS A 323 -17.68 -5.85 -7.12
N GLN A 324 -16.71 -5.66 -8.02
CA GLN A 324 -15.34 -6.10 -7.79
C GLN A 324 -14.68 -5.28 -6.66
N ALA A 325 -14.90 -3.96 -6.60
CA ALA A 325 -14.37 -3.10 -5.56
C ALA A 325 -14.93 -3.44 -4.16
N GLN A 326 -16.21 -3.82 -4.05
CA GLN A 326 -16.87 -4.17 -2.78
C GLN A 326 -16.17 -5.33 -2.02
N ARG A 327 -15.42 -6.16 -2.70
CA ARG A 327 -14.58 -7.21 -2.07
C ARG A 327 -13.52 -6.64 -1.12
N PHE A 328 -13.25 -5.36 -1.21
CA PHE A 328 -12.22 -4.64 -0.46
C PHE A 328 -12.81 -3.57 0.46
N SER A 329 -14.09 -3.68 0.78
CA SER A 329 -14.77 -2.75 1.68
C SER A 329 -14.23 -2.86 3.12
N PRO A 330 -14.45 -1.85 3.97
CA PRO A 330 -14.10 -1.91 5.39
C PRO A 330 -14.76 -3.08 6.12
N GLU A 331 -15.98 -3.49 5.74
CA GLU A 331 -16.70 -4.61 6.32
C GLU A 331 -15.99 -5.93 5.99
N GLN A 332 -15.61 -6.15 4.73
CA GLN A 332 -14.88 -7.36 4.31
C GLN A 332 -13.52 -7.47 5.02
N PHE A 333 -12.84 -6.36 5.21
CA PHE A 333 -11.62 -6.31 6.01
C PHE A 333 -11.90 -6.69 7.47
N ALA A 334 -12.93 -6.11 8.08
CA ALA A 334 -13.31 -6.37 9.46
C ALA A 334 -13.64 -7.85 9.69
N ASP A 335 -14.43 -8.45 8.79
CA ASP A 335 -14.80 -9.87 8.85
C ASP A 335 -13.57 -10.78 8.66
N GLY A 336 -12.67 -10.41 7.74
CA GLY A 336 -11.40 -11.11 7.56
C GLY A 336 -10.55 -11.09 8.83
N ILE A 337 -10.40 -9.94 9.49
CA ILE A 337 -9.65 -9.82 10.75
C ILE A 337 -10.31 -10.61 11.87
N ARG A 338 -11.65 -10.53 12.04
CA ARG A 338 -12.38 -11.34 13.03
C ARG A 338 -12.15 -12.84 12.84
N ALA A 339 -12.21 -13.32 11.60
CA ALA A 339 -11.94 -14.72 11.30
C ALA A 339 -10.53 -15.15 11.71
N GLN A 340 -9.51 -14.29 11.47
CA GLN A 340 -8.15 -14.59 11.89
C GLN A 340 -7.97 -14.58 13.40
N LEU A 341 -8.65 -13.67 14.11
CA LEU A 341 -8.63 -13.62 15.57
C LEU A 341 -9.35 -14.82 16.18
N LYS A 342 -10.50 -15.22 15.65
CA LYS A 342 -11.20 -16.45 16.06
C LYS A 342 -10.29 -17.67 15.99
N THR A 343 -9.54 -17.80 14.91
CA THR A 343 -8.56 -18.90 14.75
C THR A 343 -7.39 -18.77 15.73
N LEU A 344 -6.89 -17.57 15.99
CA LEU A 344 -5.76 -17.33 16.89
C LEU A 344 -6.13 -17.58 18.36
N LEU A 345 -7.32 -17.16 18.77
CA LEU A 345 -7.77 -17.17 20.17
C LEU A 345 -8.57 -18.42 20.54
N GLY A 346 -8.95 -19.24 19.57
CA GLY A 346 -9.72 -20.47 19.81
C GLY A 346 -11.13 -20.24 20.36
N THR A 347 -11.69 -19.02 20.25
CA THR A 347 -12.99 -18.64 20.80
C THR A 347 -14.01 -18.36 19.70
N GLU A 348 -15.30 -18.69 19.96
CA GLU A 348 -16.39 -18.43 19.00
C GLU A 348 -16.96 -17.01 19.07
N SER A 349 -16.61 -16.24 20.09
CA SER A 349 -17.18 -14.91 20.36
C SER A 349 -16.15 -13.80 20.15
N PHE A 350 -16.25 -13.14 19.01
CA PHE A 350 -15.72 -11.79 18.73
C PHE A 350 -16.73 -11.00 17.93
#